data_2a193eb40dcb2ee990c91cf3245d366b
#
_entry.id   2a193eb40dcb2ee990c91cf3245d366b
#
_cell.length_a   1.000
_cell.length_b   1.000
_cell.length_c   1.000
_cell.angle_alpha   90.00
_cell.angle_beta   90.00
_cell.angle_gamma   90.00
#
_symmetry.space_group_name_H-M   'P 1'
#
loop_
_entity.id
_entity.type
_entity.pdbx_description
1 polymer ?
#
loop_
_entity_poly.entity_id
_entity_poly.type
_entity_poly.pdbx_seq_one_letter_code
_entity_poly.pdbx_strand_id
1 'polypeptide(L)'
;MEKYHPHAVFIGGSCVSGIIGDDTRAVAEEMEEELDLPVVAVPTSGFLDNESFDGYLSVARVLTDRFMHPPARVRQGTVAFLGDYGGFYSSYVQELKRLLVGIGLQLTVQFPTYTPLDEIQAVSEAELLIVLGSSMSDEKQEMLVAFAEELHTRCGWRAVR
;
A
#
# COMPACT_ATOMS: atom_id res chain seq x y z
N MET A 1 2.98 25.60 0.58
CA MET A 1 3.41 24.70 1.68
C MET A 1 3.03 25.23 3.06
N GLU A 2 3.16 26.53 3.32
CA GLU A 2 2.83 27.13 4.63
C GLU A 2 1.40 26.82 5.15
N LYS A 3 0.45 26.49 4.27
CA LYS A 3 -0.96 26.29 4.64
C LYS A 3 -1.27 24.88 5.16
N TYR A 4 -0.56 23.83 4.73
CA TYR A 4 -1.00 22.44 4.95
C TYR A 4 -0.04 21.57 5.76
N HIS A 5 1.23 21.98 5.93
CA HIS A 5 2.27 21.22 6.65
C HIS A 5 2.25 19.70 6.33
N PRO A 6 2.38 19.32 5.06
CA PRO A 6 2.27 17.92 4.68
C PRO A 6 3.48 17.12 5.20
N HIS A 7 3.25 15.83 5.52
CA HIS A 7 4.33 14.90 5.89
C HIS A 7 4.98 14.26 4.66
N ALA A 8 4.33 14.29 3.52
CA ALA A 8 4.85 13.87 2.22
C ALA A 8 4.04 14.51 1.09
N VAL A 9 4.62 14.55 -0.10
CA VAL A 9 3.95 14.96 -1.35
C VAL A 9 3.99 13.81 -2.34
N PHE A 10 2.85 13.53 -2.98
CA PHE A 10 2.76 12.53 -4.04
C PHE A 10 2.53 13.22 -5.37
N ILE A 11 3.36 12.89 -6.37
CA ILE A 11 3.24 13.39 -7.74
C ILE A 11 2.70 12.25 -8.61
N GLY A 12 1.48 12.40 -9.11
CA GLY A 12 0.89 11.50 -10.08
C GLY A 12 1.03 12.06 -11.50
N GLY A 13 1.51 11.24 -12.43
CA GLY A 13 1.53 11.59 -13.84
C GLY A 13 0.13 11.55 -14.47
N SER A 14 -0.16 12.44 -15.41
CA SER A 14 -1.33 12.33 -16.27
C SER A 14 -1.04 11.42 -17.48
N CYS A 15 -2.11 10.98 -18.19
CA CYS A 15 -1.92 10.25 -19.45
C CYS A 15 -1.09 11.07 -20.47
N VAL A 16 -1.25 12.39 -20.47
CA VAL A 16 -0.51 13.29 -21.35
C VAL A 16 0.97 13.32 -20.98
N SER A 17 1.30 13.46 -19.70
CA SER A 17 2.70 13.44 -19.25
C SER A 17 3.39 12.11 -19.56
N GLY A 18 2.66 10.99 -19.49
CA GLY A 18 3.18 9.69 -19.92
C GLY A 18 3.46 9.59 -21.42
N ILE A 19 2.64 10.23 -22.27
CA ILE A 19 2.83 10.23 -23.73
C ILE A 19 4.03 11.10 -24.14
N ILE A 20 4.18 12.27 -23.54
CA ILE A 20 5.28 13.20 -23.86
C ILE A 20 6.59 12.82 -23.15
N GLY A 21 6.57 11.84 -22.28
CA GLY A 21 7.76 11.32 -21.62
C GLY A 21 8.28 12.21 -20.49
N ASP A 22 7.39 12.91 -19.78
CA ASP A 22 7.77 13.70 -18.62
C ASP A 22 8.38 12.81 -17.54
N ASP A 23 9.57 13.15 -17.07
CA ASP A 23 10.24 12.46 -15.99
C ASP A 23 9.75 12.97 -14.63
N THR A 24 8.58 12.45 -14.22
CA THR A 24 7.99 12.78 -12.92
C THR A 24 8.87 12.35 -11.75
N ARG A 25 9.75 11.37 -11.96
CA ARG A 25 10.68 10.90 -10.93
C ARG A 25 11.79 11.91 -10.70
N ALA A 26 12.40 12.42 -11.78
CA ALA A 26 13.41 13.47 -11.66
C ALA A 26 12.85 14.73 -10.98
N VAL A 27 11.60 15.10 -11.32
CA VAL A 27 10.91 16.22 -10.67
C VAL A 27 10.69 15.94 -9.17
N ALA A 28 10.31 14.72 -8.80
CA ALA A 28 10.12 14.37 -7.40
C ALA A 28 11.42 14.44 -6.61
N GLU A 29 12.52 13.96 -7.17
CA GLU A 29 13.85 14.00 -6.56
C GLU A 29 14.31 15.45 -6.33
N GLU A 30 14.16 16.33 -7.33
CA GLU A 30 14.49 17.76 -7.22
C GLU A 30 13.64 18.45 -6.14
N MET A 31 12.33 18.20 -6.14
CA MET A 31 11.41 18.80 -5.17
C MET A 31 11.64 18.30 -3.74
N GLU A 32 12.07 17.05 -3.57
CA GLU A 32 12.41 16.50 -2.26
C GLU A 32 13.59 17.22 -1.65
N GLU A 33 14.64 17.50 -2.46
CA GLU A 33 15.80 18.27 -2.01
C GLU A 33 15.43 19.73 -1.65
N GLU A 34 14.55 20.35 -2.45
CA GLU A 34 14.13 21.73 -2.22
C GLU A 34 13.24 21.89 -0.97
N LEU A 35 12.35 20.92 -0.74
CA LEU A 35 11.31 21.03 0.28
C LEU A 35 11.69 20.42 1.62
N ASP A 36 12.79 19.66 1.69
CA ASP A 36 13.23 18.89 2.87
C ASP A 36 12.11 18.03 3.45
N LEU A 37 11.32 17.39 2.57
CA LEU A 37 10.28 16.45 2.95
C LEU A 37 10.10 15.40 1.83
N PRO A 38 9.61 14.18 2.14
CA PRO A 38 9.43 13.13 1.16
C PRO A 38 8.54 13.57 -0.01
N VAL A 39 9.08 13.54 -1.23
CA VAL A 39 8.33 13.73 -2.47
C VAL A 39 8.42 12.46 -3.30
N VAL A 40 7.28 11.90 -3.65
CA VAL A 40 7.19 10.55 -4.22
C VAL A 40 6.46 10.58 -5.55
N ALA A 41 7.15 10.18 -6.62
CA ALA A 41 6.50 9.97 -7.91
C ALA A 41 5.73 8.65 -7.90
N VAL A 42 4.45 8.70 -8.25
CA VAL A 42 3.59 7.52 -8.41
C VAL A 42 3.37 7.28 -9.89
N PRO A 43 3.72 6.11 -10.43
CA PRO A 43 3.46 5.78 -11.82
C PRO A 43 1.96 5.60 -12.03
N THR A 44 1.30 6.63 -12.56
CA THR A 44 -0.15 6.68 -12.77
C THR A 44 -0.54 6.86 -14.24
N SER A 45 0.41 6.74 -15.17
CA SER A 45 0.12 6.88 -16.59
C SER A 45 -0.68 5.67 -17.09
N GLY A 46 -2.00 5.79 -17.13
CA GLY A 46 -2.93 4.74 -17.57
C GLY A 46 -2.84 4.35 -19.05
N PHE A 47 -1.81 4.82 -19.78
CA PHE A 47 -1.55 4.44 -21.15
C PHE A 47 -0.74 3.15 -21.31
N LEU A 48 0.02 2.78 -20.27
CA LEU A 48 0.88 1.61 -20.28
C LEU A 48 0.19 0.40 -19.65
N ASP A 49 -0.73 0.62 -18.70
CA ASP A 49 -1.41 -0.42 -17.96
C ASP A 49 -2.92 -0.16 -17.99
N ASN A 50 -3.66 -1.05 -18.60
CA ASN A 50 -5.08 -0.86 -18.91
C ASN A 50 -6.03 -0.99 -17.72
N GLU A 51 -5.53 -1.19 -16.50
CA GLU A 51 -6.41 -1.48 -15.36
C GLU A 51 -6.08 -0.66 -14.10
N SER A 52 -7.12 -0.23 -13.40
CA SER A 52 -7.02 0.48 -12.11
C SER A 52 -6.29 -0.32 -11.03
N PHE A 53 -6.19 -1.64 -11.18
CA PHE A 53 -5.49 -2.51 -10.26
C PHE A 53 -3.96 -2.36 -10.33
N ASP A 54 -3.41 -2.15 -11.52
CA ASP A 54 -1.97 -1.90 -11.69
C ASP A 54 -1.56 -0.60 -10.98
N GLY A 55 -2.41 0.43 -11.09
CA GLY A 55 -2.24 1.67 -10.33
C GLY A 55 -2.28 1.44 -8.82
N TYR A 56 -3.19 0.59 -8.34
CA TYR A 56 -3.27 0.21 -6.92
C TYR A 56 -2.00 -0.48 -6.43
N LEU A 57 -1.48 -1.47 -7.17
CA LEU A 57 -0.23 -2.15 -6.81
C LEU A 57 0.99 -1.24 -6.93
N SER A 58 1.00 -0.34 -7.92
CA SER A 58 2.06 0.65 -8.07
C SER A 58 2.15 1.58 -6.87
N VAL A 59 1.01 2.09 -6.39
CA VAL A 59 0.94 2.88 -5.16
C VAL A 59 1.42 2.06 -3.97
N ALA A 60 0.95 0.81 -3.83
CA ALA A 60 1.34 -0.07 -2.73
C ALA A 60 2.86 -0.31 -2.71
N ARG A 61 3.49 -0.54 -3.86
CA ARG A 61 4.95 -0.70 -3.98
C ARG A 61 5.70 0.56 -3.58
N VAL A 62 5.28 1.70 -4.12
CA VAL A 62 5.89 3.00 -3.79
C VAL A 62 5.81 3.30 -2.29
N LEU A 63 4.66 3.08 -1.67
CA LEU A 63 4.48 3.25 -0.22
C LEU A 63 5.37 2.29 0.57
N THR A 64 5.44 1.03 0.14
CA THR A 64 6.30 0.02 0.77
C THR A 64 7.77 0.40 0.68
N ASP A 65 8.22 0.80 -0.51
CA ASP A 65 9.62 1.11 -0.75
C ASP A 65 10.09 2.34 0.02
N ARG A 66 9.20 3.31 0.14
CA ARG A 66 9.55 4.62 0.69
C ARG A 66 9.36 4.74 2.19
N PHE A 67 8.33 4.09 2.75
CA PHE A 67 7.87 4.31 4.12
C PHE A 67 7.83 3.06 5.00
N MET A 68 7.99 1.86 4.42
CA MET A 68 7.95 0.63 5.18
C MET A 68 9.38 0.08 5.39
N HIS A 69 9.73 -0.17 6.64
CA HIS A 69 11.01 -0.75 7.03
C HIS A 69 10.81 -2.18 7.57
N PRO A 70 11.85 -3.02 7.54
CA PRO A 70 11.82 -4.29 8.25
C PRO A 70 11.40 -4.08 9.71
N PRO A 71 10.53 -4.93 10.26
CA PRO A 71 9.99 -4.70 11.60
C PRO A 71 11.08 -4.86 12.65
N ALA A 72 11.16 -3.92 13.59
CA ALA A 72 12.01 -4.06 14.77
C ALA A 72 11.47 -5.15 15.73
N ARG A 73 10.15 -5.38 15.68
CA ARG A 73 9.44 -6.41 16.45
C ARG A 73 8.15 -6.80 15.75
N VAL A 74 7.74 -8.05 15.95
CA VAL A 74 6.42 -8.53 15.54
C VAL A 74 5.44 -8.33 16.69
N ARG A 75 4.27 -7.75 16.41
CA ARG A 75 3.19 -7.53 17.37
C ARG A 75 2.28 -8.75 17.38
N GLN A 76 2.41 -9.58 18.40
CA GLN A 76 1.63 -10.81 18.54
C GLN A 76 0.12 -10.53 18.58
N GLY A 77 -0.67 -11.41 17.97
CA GLY A 77 -2.13 -11.28 17.89
C GLY A 77 -2.62 -10.22 16.93
N THR A 78 -1.75 -9.63 16.10
CA THR A 78 -2.15 -8.58 15.15
C THR A 78 -2.15 -9.06 13.71
N VAL A 79 -3.06 -8.49 12.91
CA VAL A 79 -3.28 -8.82 11.51
C VAL A 79 -3.26 -7.56 10.67
N ALA A 80 -2.60 -7.60 9.52
CA ALA A 80 -2.74 -6.64 8.45
C ALA A 80 -3.55 -7.25 7.30
N PHE A 81 -4.43 -6.48 6.67
CA PHE A 81 -5.08 -6.87 5.43
C PHE A 81 -4.34 -6.27 4.23
N LEU A 82 -4.24 -7.04 3.16
CA LEU A 82 -3.77 -6.60 1.85
C LEU A 82 -4.86 -6.86 0.82
N GLY A 83 -5.25 -5.85 0.05
CA GLY A 83 -5.97 -6.05 -1.20
C GLY A 83 -7.46 -5.85 -1.16
N ASP A 84 -8.14 -5.22 -0.34
CA ASP A 84 -9.59 -4.95 -0.48
C ASP A 84 -9.87 -3.58 -1.14
N TYR A 85 -10.74 -3.59 -2.16
CA TYR A 85 -11.28 -2.37 -2.78
C TYR A 85 -12.52 -1.82 -2.09
N GLY A 86 -13.17 -2.64 -1.24
CA GLY A 86 -14.46 -2.31 -0.63
C GLY A 86 -14.42 -1.21 0.42
N GLY A 87 -13.22 -0.81 0.81
CA GLY A 87 -12.99 0.22 1.80
C GLY A 87 -13.13 -0.27 3.24
N PHE A 88 -12.44 0.43 4.13
CA PHE A 88 -12.34 0.12 5.56
C PHE A 88 -13.70 -0.03 6.27
N TYR A 89 -14.72 0.65 5.76
CA TYR A 89 -16.08 0.65 6.32
C TYR A 89 -17.03 -0.31 5.62
N SER A 90 -16.57 -1.11 4.65
CA SER A 90 -17.44 -2.10 4.02
C SER A 90 -17.96 -3.10 5.05
N SER A 91 -19.20 -3.56 4.89
CA SER A 91 -19.80 -4.56 5.79
C SER A 91 -18.97 -5.85 5.86
N TYR A 92 -18.32 -6.19 4.75
CA TYR A 92 -17.41 -7.32 4.63
C TYR A 92 -16.19 -7.18 5.56
N VAL A 93 -15.48 -6.06 5.50
CA VAL A 93 -14.31 -5.81 6.37
C VAL A 93 -14.73 -5.75 7.84
N GLN A 94 -15.88 -5.13 8.14
CA GLN A 94 -16.37 -5.08 9.51
C GLN A 94 -16.70 -6.47 10.07
N GLU A 95 -17.26 -7.35 9.25
CA GLU A 95 -17.53 -8.73 9.66
C GLU A 95 -16.22 -9.52 9.86
N LEU A 96 -15.24 -9.38 8.97
CA LEU A 96 -13.92 -9.98 9.15
C LEU A 96 -13.25 -9.50 10.46
N LYS A 97 -13.33 -8.20 10.77
CA LYS A 97 -12.84 -7.66 12.05
C LYS A 97 -13.51 -8.35 13.24
N ARG A 98 -14.83 -8.50 13.19
CA ARG A 98 -15.59 -9.16 14.25
C ARG A 98 -15.16 -10.62 14.44
N LEU A 99 -14.95 -11.34 13.35
CA LEU A 99 -14.49 -12.74 13.38
C LEU A 99 -13.06 -12.85 13.95
N LEU A 100 -12.14 -11.97 13.52
CA LEU A 100 -10.77 -11.94 14.04
C LEU A 100 -10.75 -11.71 15.55
N VAL A 101 -11.52 -10.75 16.05
CA VAL A 101 -11.65 -10.51 17.49
C VAL A 101 -12.18 -11.76 18.22
N GLY A 102 -13.13 -12.49 17.62
CA GLY A 102 -13.69 -13.72 18.17
C GLY A 102 -12.66 -14.83 18.36
N ILE A 103 -11.56 -14.82 17.62
CA ILE A 103 -10.44 -15.79 17.73
C ILE A 103 -9.19 -15.20 18.38
N GLY A 104 -9.32 -14.01 18.99
CA GLY A 104 -8.23 -13.36 19.73
C GLY A 104 -7.21 -12.60 18.86
N LEU A 105 -7.57 -12.29 17.62
CA LEU A 105 -6.74 -11.49 16.70
C LEU A 105 -7.31 -10.08 16.53
N GLN A 106 -6.43 -9.11 16.27
CA GLN A 106 -6.80 -7.72 16.05
C GLN A 106 -6.31 -7.24 14.68
N LEU A 107 -7.24 -6.73 13.85
CA LEU A 107 -6.86 -6.02 12.64
C LEU A 107 -6.26 -4.66 13.01
N THR A 108 -5.03 -4.40 12.59
CA THR A 108 -4.32 -3.14 12.85
C THR A 108 -4.40 -2.20 11.68
N VAL A 109 -4.33 -2.72 10.45
CA VAL A 109 -4.22 -1.90 9.24
C VAL A 109 -4.76 -2.64 8.02
N GLN A 110 -5.30 -1.88 7.07
CA GLN A 110 -5.72 -2.37 5.75
C GLN A 110 -4.92 -1.64 4.68
N PHE A 111 -3.96 -2.35 4.06
CA PHE A 111 -2.97 -1.76 3.18
C PHE A 111 -3.28 -2.04 1.69
N PRO A 112 -3.01 -1.09 0.83
CA PRO A 112 -2.63 0.32 1.05
C PRO A 112 -3.82 1.25 1.30
N THR A 113 -5.04 0.75 1.19
CA THR A 113 -6.26 1.53 1.31
C THR A 113 -6.48 1.96 2.76
N TYR A 114 -6.78 3.24 2.98
CA TYR A 114 -7.04 3.81 4.31
C TYR A 114 -5.91 3.61 5.34
N THR A 115 -4.67 3.55 4.87
CA THR A 115 -3.49 3.51 5.74
C THR A 115 -2.85 4.89 5.79
N PRO A 116 -2.93 5.63 6.91
CA PRO A 116 -2.16 6.84 7.12
C PRO A 116 -0.65 6.55 7.04
N LEU A 117 0.16 7.55 6.64
CA LEU A 117 1.60 7.35 6.47
C LEU A 117 2.31 6.89 7.75
N ASP A 118 1.88 7.41 8.89
CA ASP A 118 2.41 7.05 10.21
C ASP A 118 1.99 5.64 10.67
N GLU A 119 0.96 5.05 10.05
CA GLU A 119 0.51 3.69 10.33
C GLU A 119 1.09 2.65 9.35
N ILE A 120 1.76 3.05 8.27
CA ILE A 120 2.33 2.11 7.28
C ILE A 120 3.28 1.11 7.95
N GLN A 121 4.05 1.53 8.94
CA GLN A 121 4.95 0.66 9.67
C GLN A 121 4.21 -0.47 10.42
N ALA A 122 2.96 -0.26 10.83
CA ALA A 122 2.15 -1.30 11.48
C ALA A 122 1.86 -2.50 10.57
N VAL A 123 1.94 -2.29 9.24
CA VAL A 123 1.84 -3.39 8.26
C VAL A 123 2.99 -4.36 8.47
N SER A 124 4.24 -3.90 8.49
CA SER A 124 5.42 -4.76 8.67
C SER A 124 5.50 -5.39 10.07
N GLU A 125 4.94 -4.74 11.08
CA GLU A 125 4.92 -5.22 12.47
C GLU A 125 3.82 -6.25 12.74
N ALA A 126 2.83 -6.44 11.87
CA ALA A 126 1.76 -7.40 12.06
C ALA A 126 2.30 -8.84 12.11
N GLU A 127 1.68 -9.69 12.94
CA GLU A 127 2.04 -11.12 13.00
C GLU A 127 1.63 -11.86 11.73
N LEU A 128 0.46 -11.50 11.17
CA LEU A 128 -0.10 -12.14 9.99
C LEU A 128 -0.48 -11.08 8.94
N LEU A 129 -0.23 -11.42 7.68
CA LEU A 129 -0.78 -10.73 6.52
C LEU A 129 -1.87 -11.59 5.90
N ILE A 130 -3.08 -11.07 5.81
CA ILE A 130 -4.21 -11.72 5.14
C ILE A 130 -4.45 -11.02 3.80
N VAL A 131 -4.38 -11.79 2.72
CA VAL A 131 -4.63 -11.31 1.36
C VAL A 131 -6.12 -11.45 1.03
N LEU A 132 -6.76 -10.35 0.67
CA LEU A 132 -8.19 -10.28 0.37
C LEU A 132 -8.37 -10.11 -1.15
N GLY A 133 -8.58 -11.20 -1.87
CA GLY A 133 -8.71 -11.23 -3.32
C GLY A 133 -10.00 -11.86 -3.85
N SER A 134 -10.94 -12.24 -2.99
CA SER A 134 -12.09 -13.08 -3.35
C SER A 134 -13.04 -12.49 -4.41
N SER A 135 -13.03 -11.17 -4.61
CA SER A 135 -13.84 -10.47 -5.62
C SER A 135 -13.07 -10.12 -6.89
N MET A 136 -11.82 -10.54 -7.01
CA MET A 136 -10.93 -10.24 -8.12
C MET A 136 -10.88 -11.38 -9.13
N SER A 137 -10.46 -11.08 -10.38
CA SER A 137 -10.10 -12.12 -11.35
C SER A 137 -8.88 -12.91 -10.87
N ASP A 138 -8.71 -14.14 -11.37
CA ASP A 138 -7.57 -14.99 -11.02
C ASP A 138 -6.22 -14.30 -11.25
N GLU A 139 -6.09 -13.58 -12.37
CA GLU A 139 -4.88 -12.82 -12.70
C GLU A 139 -4.56 -11.76 -11.63
N LYS A 140 -5.55 -10.99 -11.19
CA LYS A 140 -5.37 -9.97 -10.14
C LYS A 140 -5.04 -10.58 -8.78
N GLN A 141 -5.63 -11.76 -8.50
CA GLN A 141 -5.29 -12.50 -7.29
C GLN A 141 -3.84 -12.98 -7.32
N GLU A 142 -3.36 -13.49 -8.44
CA GLU A 142 -1.96 -13.90 -8.62
C GLU A 142 -1.00 -12.71 -8.44
N MET A 143 -1.29 -11.56 -9.03
CA MET A 143 -0.50 -10.33 -8.85
C MET A 143 -0.45 -9.89 -7.39
N LEU A 144 -1.59 -9.97 -6.68
CA LEU A 144 -1.69 -9.59 -5.28
C LEU A 144 -0.92 -10.55 -4.37
N VAL A 145 -0.99 -11.86 -4.67
CA VAL A 145 -0.23 -12.90 -3.95
C VAL A 145 1.27 -12.71 -4.19
N ALA A 146 1.70 -12.46 -5.43
CA ALA A 146 3.09 -12.17 -5.75
C ALA A 146 3.60 -10.96 -4.96
N PHE A 147 2.81 -9.89 -4.88
CA PHE A 147 3.17 -8.73 -4.07
C PHE A 147 3.23 -9.06 -2.56
N ALA A 148 2.34 -9.90 -2.06
CA ALA A 148 2.39 -10.37 -0.67
C ALA A 148 3.66 -11.19 -0.39
N GLU A 149 4.14 -11.97 -1.36
CA GLU A 149 5.40 -12.72 -1.27
C GLU A 149 6.64 -11.81 -1.28
N GLU A 150 6.62 -10.72 -2.09
CA GLU A 150 7.63 -9.66 -2.04
C GLU A 150 7.71 -9.04 -0.63
N LEU A 151 6.56 -8.67 -0.08
CA LEU A 151 6.44 -8.13 1.27
C LEU A 151 6.91 -9.14 2.33
N HIS A 152 6.54 -10.42 2.20
CA HIS A 152 6.98 -11.48 3.10
C HIS A 152 8.50 -11.59 3.15
N THR A 153 9.15 -11.58 1.99
CA THR A 153 10.62 -11.63 1.88
C THR A 153 11.27 -10.44 2.58
N ARG A 154 10.65 -9.26 2.49
CA ARG A 154 11.16 -8.02 3.07
C ARG A 154 10.92 -7.91 4.58
N CYS A 155 9.77 -8.36 5.07
CA CYS A 155 9.31 -8.16 6.44
C CYS A 155 9.31 -9.44 7.29
N GLY A 156 9.47 -10.61 6.69
CA GLY A 156 9.53 -11.89 7.41
C GLY A 156 8.19 -12.39 7.93
N TRP A 157 7.06 -12.00 7.29
CA TRP A 157 5.73 -12.44 7.72
C TRP A 157 5.45 -13.92 7.50
N ARG A 158 4.54 -14.46 8.30
CA ARG A 158 3.87 -15.71 7.97
C ARG A 158 2.65 -15.37 7.11
N ALA A 159 2.81 -15.41 5.79
CA ALA A 159 1.67 -15.25 4.87
C ALA A 159 0.68 -16.41 5.07
N VAL A 160 -0.58 -16.08 5.34
CA VAL A 160 -1.69 -17.03 5.28
C VAL A 160 -2.40 -16.80 3.95
N ARG A 161 -2.45 -17.84 3.12
CA ARG A 161 -3.20 -17.85 1.86
C ARG A 161 -4.68 -18.08 2.13
#